data_fa78a0d22aa56e589467a0c9109cf7f2
#
_entry.id   fa78a0d22aa56e589467a0c9109cf7f2
#
_cell.length_a   1.000
_cell.length_b   1.000
_cell.length_c   1.000
_cell.angle_alpha   90.00
_cell.angle_beta   90.00
_cell.angle_gamma   90.00
#
_symmetry.space_group_name_H-M   'P 1'
#
loop_
_entity.id
_entity.type
_entity.pdbx_description
1 polymer ?
#
loop_
_entity_poly.entity_id
_entity_poly.type
_entity_poly.pdbx_seq_one_letter_code
_entity_poly.pdbx_strand_id
1 'polypeptide(L)'
;YDTDNYQGNAVVNYCEAAVPYTRIIEHKHFEYGMQPFTVITREYPDTFAPGKEPYYPINDEKNRRVYEQYVARASELKHVLFGGRLGQYTYADMDDTIAAALAMWQKTNA
;
A
#
# COMPACT_ATOMS: atom_id res chain seq x y z
N TYR A 1 25.45 -5.81 -3.50
CA TYR A 1 26.49 -5.66 -2.48
C TYR A 1 27.23 -6.97 -2.31
N ASP A 2 28.54 -6.85 -2.17
CA ASP A 2 29.46 -7.99 -2.01
C ASP A 2 29.60 -8.32 -0.52
N THR A 3 28.48 -8.69 0.08
CA THR A 3 28.36 -9.12 1.49
C THR A 3 27.20 -10.12 1.59
N ASP A 4 27.32 -11.08 2.46
CA ASP A 4 26.28 -12.07 2.72
C ASP A 4 25.13 -11.55 3.58
N ASN A 5 25.35 -10.43 4.28
CA ASN A 5 24.36 -9.82 5.15
C ASN A 5 24.59 -8.29 5.23
N TYR A 6 23.64 -7.51 4.75
CA TYR A 6 23.71 -6.06 4.75
C TYR A 6 23.13 -5.45 6.03
N GLN A 7 21.96 -5.89 6.44
CA GLN A 7 21.21 -5.32 7.58
C GLN A 7 20.68 -6.35 8.59
N GLY A 8 20.81 -7.63 8.32
CA GLY A 8 20.41 -8.70 9.24
C GLY A 8 18.91 -8.98 9.30
N ASN A 9 18.11 -8.30 8.48
CA ASN A 9 16.65 -8.47 8.45
C ASN A 9 16.12 -8.19 7.04
N ALA A 10 14.98 -8.80 6.69
CA ALA A 10 14.35 -8.60 5.40
C ALA A 10 13.91 -7.14 5.20
N VAL A 11 13.38 -6.49 6.23
CA VAL A 11 12.86 -5.12 6.15
C VAL A 11 13.30 -4.30 7.37
N VAL A 12 13.86 -3.14 7.13
CA VAL A 12 14.17 -2.13 8.16
C VAL A 12 13.54 -0.80 7.75
N ASN A 13 12.71 -0.22 8.63
CA ASN A 13 12.12 1.10 8.45
C ASN A 13 12.96 2.17 9.16
N TYR A 14 13.08 3.33 8.53
CA TYR A 14 13.82 4.49 9.03
C TYR A 14 12.85 5.65 9.26
N CYS A 15 12.86 6.22 10.46
CA CYS A 15 12.01 7.35 10.84
C CYS A 15 12.80 8.63 11.12
N GLU A 16 14.13 8.59 11.03
CA GLU A 16 14.99 9.73 11.26
C GLU A 16 14.93 10.71 10.08
N ALA A 17 14.68 11.98 10.37
CA ALA A 17 14.59 13.03 9.36
C ALA A 17 15.90 13.22 8.53
N ALA A 18 17.04 12.82 9.08
CA ALA A 18 18.33 12.90 8.39
C ALA A 18 18.55 11.79 7.34
N VAL A 19 17.73 10.72 7.38
CA VAL A 19 17.82 9.60 6.44
C VAL A 19 16.87 9.88 5.27
N PRO A 20 17.37 9.92 4.02
CA PRO A 20 16.56 10.34 2.87
C PRO A 20 15.62 9.24 2.33
N TYR A 21 15.65 8.05 2.88
CA TYR A 21 14.78 6.91 2.51
C TYR A 21 14.00 6.43 3.73
N THR A 22 12.83 5.87 3.49
CA THR A 22 11.94 5.39 4.55
C THR A 22 12.12 3.92 4.88
N ARG A 23 12.72 3.15 3.96
CA ARG A 23 12.86 1.70 4.11
C ARG A 23 14.04 1.17 3.32
N ILE A 24 14.67 0.12 3.88
CA ILE A 24 15.56 -0.78 3.14
C ILE A 24 14.97 -2.19 3.18
N ILE A 25 14.91 -2.83 2.03
CA ILE A 25 14.52 -4.24 1.87
C ILE A 25 15.77 -5.01 1.44
N GLU A 26 16.14 -6.04 2.20
CA GLU A 26 17.18 -7.01 1.83
C GLU A 26 16.50 -8.31 1.40
N HIS A 27 16.41 -8.53 0.10
CA HIS A 27 15.52 -9.53 -0.49
C HIS A 27 15.83 -10.96 -0.11
N LYS A 28 17.12 -11.30 0.07
CA LYS A 28 17.51 -12.68 0.39
C LYS A 28 16.91 -13.23 1.68
N HIS A 29 16.60 -12.35 2.65
CA HIS A 29 16.05 -12.79 3.94
C HIS A 29 14.59 -13.24 3.88
N PHE A 30 13.84 -12.92 2.82
CA PHE A 30 12.48 -13.44 2.65
C PHE A 30 12.47 -14.94 2.36
N GLU A 31 13.52 -15.46 1.72
CA GLU A 31 13.62 -16.86 1.32
C GLU A 31 14.81 -17.57 1.94
N TYR A 32 15.39 -17.00 3.01
CA TYR A 32 16.54 -17.55 3.72
C TYR A 32 17.74 -17.86 2.81
N GLY A 33 17.99 -17.00 1.83
CA GLY A 33 19.05 -17.15 0.84
C GLY A 33 20.44 -17.20 1.48
N MET A 34 21.28 -18.15 1.02
CA MET A 34 22.63 -18.43 1.56
C MET A 34 23.76 -17.94 0.64
N GLN A 35 23.44 -17.21 -0.43
CA GLN A 35 24.45 -16.68 -1.36
C GLN A 35 25.38 -15.68 -0.68
N PRO A 36 26.67 -15.58 -1.10
CA PRO A 36 27.66 -14.69 -0.45
C PRO A 36 27.51 -13.21 -0.82
N PHE A 37 26.49 -12.86 -1.59
CA PHE A 37 26.16 -11.49 -1.97
C PHE A 37 24.70 -11.17 -1.67
N THR A 38 24.35 -9.90 -1.63
CA THR A 38 22.97 -9.48 -1.38
C THR A 38 22.54 -8.34 -2.32
N VAL A 39 21.22 -8.27 -2.52
CA VAL A 39 20.55 -7.16 -3.23
C VAL A 39 19.64 -6.45 -2.26
N ILE A 40 19.73 -5.13 -2.23
CA ILE A 40 18.84 -4.29 -1.43
C ILE A 40 18.01 -3.35 -2.31
N THR A 41 16.81 -3.03 -1.84
CA THR A 41 15.99 -1.93 -2.35
C THR A 41 15.90 -0.85 -1.29
N ARG A 42 16.14 0.42 -1.67
CA ARG A 42 15.86 1.60 -0.85
C ARG A 42 14.62 2.28 -1.37
N GLU A 43 13.65 2.52 -0.50
CA GLU A 43 12.42 3.21 -0.83
C GLU A 43 12.51 4.66 -0.40
N TYR A 44 12.41 5.56 -1.37
CA TYR A 44 12.42 7.00 -1.15
C TYR A 44 11.00 7.56 -1.19
N PRO A 45 10.62 8.43 -0.23
CA PRO A 45 9.34 9.11 -0.31
C PRO A 45 9.31 10.06 -1.51
N ASP A 46 8.14 10.13 -2.17
CA ASP A 46 7.94 11.02 -3.30
C ASP A 46 6.53 11.61 -3.25
N THR A 47 6.38 12.81 -3.82
CA THR A 47 5.08 13.47 -3.94
C THR A 47 4.38 12.97 -5.20
N PHE A 48 3.09 12.63 -5.07
CA PHE A 48 2.28 12.25 -6.21
C PHE A 48 2.20 13.40 -7.23
N ALA A 49 2.33 13.05 -8.50
CA ALA A 49 2.10 13.92 -9.64
C ALA A 49 1.45 13.11 -10.78
N PRO A 50 0.75 13.76 -11.72
CA PRO A 50 0.20 13.09 -12.90
C PRO A 50 1.27 12.28 -13.64
N GLY A 51 0.99 11.01 -13.92
CA GLY A 51 1.94 10.07 -14.54
C GLY A 51 2.75 9.23 -13.54
N LYS A 52 2.66 9.51 -12.24
CA LYS A 52 3.19 8.64 -11.19
C LYS A 52 2.13 7.67 -10.68
N GLU A 53 2.55 6.50 -10.24
CA GLU A 53 1.67 5.51 -9.63
C GLU A 53 1.30 5.93 -8.20
N PRO A 54 0.01 5.98 -7.82
CA PRO A 54 -0.41 6.23 -6.45
C PRO A 54 -0.29 4.95 -5.61
N TYR A 55 0.33 5.05 -4.43
CA TYR A 55 0.51 3.89 -3.53
C TYR A 55 -0.50 3.85 -2.38
N TYR A 56 -0.75 5.00 -1.75
CA TYR A 56 -1.59 5.07 -0.55
C TYR A 56 -2.56 6.24 -0.62
N PRO A 57 -3.80 6.09 -0.09
CA PRO A 57 -4.70 7.21 0.10
C PRO A 57 -4.16 8.15 1.19
N ILE A 58 -4.28 9.45 0.96
CA ILE A 58 -4.00 10.46 1.99
C ILE A 58 -5.28 10.68 2.78
N ASN A 59 -5.30 10.23 4.02
CA ASN A 59 -6.48 10.16 4.87
C ASN A 59 -6.69 11.49 5.66
N ASP A 60 -6.66 12.62 4.94
CA ASP A 60 -6.99 13.92 5.49
C ASP A 60 -8.45 14.32 5.22
N GLU A 61 -8.92 15.37 5.89
CA GLU A 61 -10.30 15.84 5.77
C GLU A 61 -10.63 16.34 4.36
N LYS A 62 -9.67 16.99 3.67
CA LYS A 62 -9.84 17.49 2.31
C LYS A 62 -10.09 16.34 1.33
N ASN A 63 -9.26 15.32 1.36
CA ASN A 63 -9.37 14.19 0.46
C ASN A 63 -10.59 13.33 0.77
N ARG A 64 -10.97 13.21 2.05
CA ARG A 64 -12.20 12.54 2.46
C ARG A 64 -13.44 13.23 1.89
N ARG A 65 -13.53 14.56 1.93
CA ARG A 65 -14.64 15.31 1.32
C ARG A 65 -14.72 15.11 -0.19
N VAL A 66 -13.59 15.01 -0.87
CA VAL A 66 -13.56 14.68 -2.30
C VAL A 66 -14.06 13.27 -2.54
N TYR A 67 -13.61 12.31 -1.75
CA TYR A 67 -14.06 10.92 -1.85
C TYR A 67 -15.59 10.79 -1.62
N GLU A 68 -16.16 11.50 -0.64
CA GLU A 68 -17.61 11.51 -0.37
C GLU A 68 -18.43 11.96 -1.61
N GLN A 69 -17.91 12.89 -2.40
CA GLN A 69 -18.56 13.29 -3.66
C GLN A 69 -18.53 12.17 -4.71
N TYR A 70 -17.46 11.39 -4.77
CA TYR A 70 -17.39 10.19 -5.63
C TYR A 70 -18.37 9.11 -5.14
N VAL A 71 -18.46 8.87 -3.84
CA VAL A 71 -19.43 7.93 -3.26
C VAL A 71 -20.86 8.32 -3.60
N ALA A 72 -21.20 9.60 -3.46
CA ALA A 72 -22.54 10.10 -3.82
C ALA A 72 -22.88 9.83 -5.29
N ARG A 73 -21.94 10.09 -6.21
CA ARG A 73 -22.13 9.79 -7.64
C ARG A 73 -22.17 8.29 -7.94
N ALA A 74 -21.32 7.52 -7.26
CA ALA A 74 -21.27 6.07 -7.40
C ALA A 74 -22.59 5.40 -7.00
N SER A 75 -23.29 5.94 -6.00
CA SER A 75 -24.58 5.41 -5.53
C SER A 75 -25.71 5.49 -6.57
N GLU A 76 -25.56 6.33 -7.60
CA GLU A 76 -26.50 6.44 -8.72
C GLU A 76 -26.31 5.32 -9.77
N LEU A 77 -25.19 4.60 -9.71
CA LEU A 77 -24.84 3.54 -10.65
C LEU A 77 -25.40 2.19 -10.18
N LYS A 78 -26.46 1.72 -10.81
CA LYS A 78 -27.19 0.51 -10.37
C LYS A 78 -26.44 -0.82 -10.55
N HIS A 79 -25.44 -0.86 -11.44
CA HIS A 79 -24.76 -2.10 -11.83
C HIS A 79 -23.24 -2.02 -11.67
N VAL A 80 -22.76 -1.09 -10.85
CA VAL A 80 -21.33 -0.89 -10.59
C VAL A 80 -21.09 -0.94 -9.09
N LEU A 81 -20.10 -1.72 -8.69
CA LEU A 81 -19.65 -1.81 -7.31
C LEU A 81 -18.20 -1.31 -7.23
N PHE A 82 -17.92 -0.48 -6.25
CA PHE A 82 -16.59 0.01 -5.97
C PHE A 82 -16.09 -0.64 -4.67
N GLY A 83 -15.01 -1.41 -4.77
CA GLY A 83 -14.45 -2.13 -3.64
C GLY A 83 -12.93 -2.09 -3.61
N GLY A 84 -12.35 -2.67 -2.55
CA GLY A 84 -10.92 -2.69 -2.32
C GLY A 84 -10.37 -1.35 -1.85
N ARG A 85 -9.06 -1.32 -1.56
CA ARG A 85 -8.38 -0.16 -0.96
C ARG A 85 -8.56 1.14 -1.77
N LEU A 86 -8.45 1.08 -3.09
CA LEU A 86 -8.61 2.25 -3.94
C LEU A 86 -10.08 2.65 -4.08
N GLY A 87 -10.98 1.70 -4.32
CA GLY A 87 -12.41 1.97 -4.50
C GLY A 87 -13.10 2.48 -3.25
N GLN A 88 -12.59 2.13 -2.06
CA GLN A 88 -13.09 2.61 -0.77
C GLN A 88 -12.24 3.76 -0.19
N TYR A 89 -11.18 4.17 -0.88
CA TYR A 89 -10.24 5.20 -0.46
C TYR A 89 -9.78 5.00 0.99
N THR A 90 -9.36 3.80 1.34
CA THR A 90 -8.95 3.43 2.69
C THR A 90 -7.65 2.64 2.68
N TYR A 91 -6.89 2.78 3.75
CA TYR A 91 -5.79 1.87 4.06
C TYR A 91 -6.39 0.69 4.85
N ALA A 92 -6.22 -0.52 4.32
CA ALA A 92 -6.71 -1.75 4.95
C ALA A 92 -5.65 -2.84 4.82
N ASP A 93 -5.54 -3.69 5.82
CA ASP A 93 -4.71 -4.88 5.75
C ASP A 93 -5.39 -5.98 4.91
N MET A 94 -4.70 -7.07 4.65
CA MET A 94 -5.22 -8.12 3.76
C MET A 94 -6.49 -8.76 4.29
N ASP A 95 -6.55 -9.02 5.58
CA ASP A 95 -7.72 -9.60 6.26
C ASP A 95 -8.93 -8.68 6.20
N ASP A 96 -8.76 -7.39 6.47
CA ASP A 96 -9.82 -6.38 6.35
C ASP A 96 -10.32 -6.27 4.90
N THR A 97 -9.41 -6.32 3.93
CA THR A 97 -9.77 -6.27 2.50
C THR A 97 -10.58 -7.49 2.08
N ILE A 98 -10.21 -8.68 2.56
CA ILE A 98 -10.96 -9.92 2.32
C ILE A 98 -12.34 -9.86 3.00
N ALA A 99 -12.39 -9.43 4.26
CA ALA A 99 -13.64 -9.29 5.00
C ALA A 99 -14.61 -8.31 4.31
N ALA A 100 -14.11 -7.17 3.84
CA ALA A 100 -14.88 -6.18 3.09
C ALA A 100 -15.43 -6.75 1.76
N ALA A 101 -14.63 -7.53 1.04
CA ALA A 101 -15.06 -8.18 -0.20
C ALA A 101 -16.16 -9.21 0.05
N LEU A 102 -16.03 -10.03 1.10
CA LEU A 102 -17.06 -11.00 1.50
C LEU A 102 -18.36 -10.32 1.93
N ALA A 103 -18.28 -9.24 2.70
CA ALA A 103 -19.46 -8.47 3.12
C ALA A 103 -20.16 -7.82 1.91
N MET A 104 -19.42 -7.31 0.95
CA MET A 104 -19.97 -6.77 -0.29
C MET A 104 -20.67 -7.85 -1.11
N TRP A 105 -20.08 -9.01 -1.26
CA TRP A 105 -20.69 -10.17 -1.93
C TRP A 105 -22.02 -10.59 -1.30
N GLN A 106 -22.05 -10.74 0.03
CA GLN A 106 -23.26 -11.10 0.77
C GLN A 106 -24.38 -10.08 0.55
N LYS A 107 -24.06 -8.79 0.64
CA LYS A 107 -25.02 -7.70 0.43
C LYS A 107 -25.58 -7.65 -0.99
N THR A 108 -24.80 -8.05 -1.99
CA THR A 108 -25.21 -8.00 -3.40
C THR A 108 -26.06 -9.20 -3.80
N ASN A 109 -25.94 -10.35 -3.09
CA ASN A 109 -26.62 -11.59 -3.39
C ASN A 109 -27.74 -11.93 -2.37
N ALA A 110 -28.08 -11.00 -1.49
CA ALA A 110 -29.23 -11.09 -0.59
C ALA A 110 -30.45 -10.38 -1.20
#